data_6a26c496d5b19601089ef65b67cfcf67
#
_entry.id   6a26c496d5b19601089ef65b67cfcf67
#
_cell.length_a   1.000
_cell.length_b   1.000
_cell.length_c   1.000
_cell.angle_alpha   90.00
_cell.angle_beta   90.00
_cell.angle_gamma   90.00
#
_symmetry.space_group_name_H-M   'P 1'
#
loop_
_entity.id
_entity.type
_entity.pdbx_description
1 polymer ?
#
loop_
_entity_poly.entity_id
_entity_poly.type
_entity_poly.pdbx_seq_one_letter_code
_entity_poly.pdbx_strand_id
1 'polypeptide(L)'
;LLSKEQGGILEFKMKCRVLRADVDQVAAYARDLQEYHFESRNRKVTPLLVVTRMKHTLESRGSVLVTSGDCLQEALLDTLREDTTACDAAAWMSSRYEPLPTIVETAQRIMRKEALPHIRSADSAGIPQALQCLTGIATYAHKKGKHMLAFVTGVPGAGKTYLGLQYVYESFQAEKQVHSVYLSGNGPLVKVLSSALGSHVFVKDLHKQIDEFVRYQAKDFHQNIIVFDEGQRAWTQERMAQRTPGRQCSEAELMLQLTEARLPWCVLLVLIGEGQE
;
A
#
# COMPACT_ATOMS: atom_id res chain seq x y z
N LEU A 1 -2.50 2.47 -28.14
CA LEU A 1 -1.97 1.49 -29.08
C LEU A 1 -2.34 0.10 -28.59
N LEU A 2 -2.90 -0.76 -29.44
CA LEU A 2 -3.42 -2.06 -29.01
C LEU A 2 -3.31 -3.10 -30.13
N SER A 3 -2.75 -4.26 -29.78
CA SER A 3 -2.80 -5.50 -30.54
C SER A 3 -3.37 -6.63 -29.69
N LYS A 4 -3.40 -7.85 -30.20
CA LYS A 4 -3.94 -9.01 -29.48
C LYS A 4 -3.14 -9.35 -28.23
N GLU A 5 -1.82 -9.27 -28.28
CA GLU A 5 -0.93 -9.66 -27.17
C GLU A 5 -0.21 -8.47 -26.52
N GLN A 6 -0.22 -7.31 -27.17
CA GLN A 6 0.52 -6.14 -26.72
C GLN A 6 -0.35 -4.90 -26.66
N GLY A 7 -0.02 -4.01 -25.75
CA GLY A 7 -0.62 -2.68 -25.62
C GLY A 7 0.44 -1.62 -25.37
N GLY A 8 0.20 -0.40 -25.83
CA GLY A 8 1.05 0.75 -25.53
C GLY A 8 0.24 1.87 -24.88
N ILE A 9 0.70 2.38 -23.76
CA ILE A 9 0.17 3.60 -23.13
C ILE A 9 1.07 4.76 -23.49
N LEU A 10 0.49 5.81 -24.07
CA LEU A 10 1.21 7.02 -24.45
C LEU A 10 0.81 8.15 -23.50
N GLU A 11 1.78 8.71 -22.82
CA GLU A 11 1.63 9.92 -22.02
C GLU A 11 2.43 11.05 -22.65
N PHE A 12 1.77 12.17 -22.97
CA PHE A 12 2.37 13.31 -23.61
C PHE A 12 2.69 14.41 -22.61
N LYS A 13 3.95 14.87 -22.59
CA LYS A 13 4.41 15.98 -21.75
C LYS A 13 5.00 17.10 -22.61
N MET A 14 4.45 18.30 -22.50
CA MET A 14 4.98 19.50 -23.16
C MET A 14 6.20 20.07 -22.39
N LYS A 15 7.26 19.29 -22.28
CA LYS A 15 8.49 19.62 -21.54
C LYS A 15 9.70 19.46 -22.46
N CYS A 16 10.81 20.10 -22.06
CA CYS A 16 12.11 19.97 -22.72
C CYS A 16 13.09 19.07 -21.95
N ARG A 17 12.61 18.40 -20.90
CA ARG A 17 13.39 17.43 -20.09
C ARG A 17 12.48 16.37 -19.50
N VAL A 18 13.04 15.20 -19.26
CA VAL A 18 12.36 14.10 -18.58
C VAL A 18 12.56 14.23 -17.08
N LEU A 19 11.48 14.23 -16.34
CA LEU A 19 11.49 14.16 -14.87
C LEU A 19 11.17 12.74 -14.42
N ARG A 20 11.75 12.32 -13.28
CA ARG A 20 11.47 10.99 -12.69
C ARG A 20 9.98 10.81 -12.42
N ALA A 21 9.30 11.84 -11.92
CA ALA A 21 7.85 11.79 -11.68
C ALA A 21 7.02 11.53 -12.95
N ASP A 22 7.47 12.00 -14.14
CA ASP A 22 6.76 11.72 -15.40
C ASP A 22 6.94 10.25 -15.81
N VAL A 23 8.13 9.69 -15.58
CA VAL A 23 8.43 8.27 -15.83
C VAL A 23 7.61 7.38 -14.89
N ASP A 24 7.60 7.71 -13.61
CA ASP A 24 6.87 6.96 -12.60
C ASP A 24 5.35 7.01 -12.86
N GLN A 25 4.83 8.13 -13.35
CA GLN A 25 3.41 8.28 -13.69
C GLN A 25 2.98 7.35 -14.82
N VAL A 26 3.70 7.33 -15.95
CA VAL A 26 3.31 6.49 -17.08
C VAL A 26 3.53 5.00 -16.77
N ALA A 27 4.54 4.67 -15.98
CA ALA A 27 4.75 3.32 -15.49
C ALA A 27 3.58 2.85 -14.59
N ALA A 28 3.06 3.75 -13.73
CA ALA A 28 1.90 3.46 -12.92
C ALA A 28 0.65 3.19 -13.77
N TYR A 29 0.38 3.99 -14.79
CA TYR A 29 -0.75 3.75 -15.71
C TYR A 29 -0.68 2.40 -16.41
N ALA A 30 0.51 1.99 -16.87
CA ALA A 30 0.68 0.70 -17.51
C ALA A 30 0.40 -0.45 -16.55
N ARG A 31 0.92 -0.35 -15.33
CA ARG A 31 0.67 -1.32 -14.27
C ARG A 31 -0.81 -1.40 -13.91
N ASP A 32 -1.47 -0.25 -13.70
CA ASP A 32 -2.88 -0.21 -13.33
C ASP A 32 -3.77 -0.83 -14.43
N LEU A 33 -3.42 -0.62 -15.69
CA LEU A 33 -4.13 -1.23 -16.81
C LEU A 33 -3.92 -2.75 -16.84
N GLN A 34 -2.70 -3.23 -16.61
CA GLN A 34 -2.41 -4.67 -16.54
C GLN A 34 -3.10 -5.35 -15.35
N GLU A 35 -3.15 -4.69 -14.22
CA GLU A 35 -3.69 -5.27 -12.98
C GLU A 35 -5.22 -5.23 -12.95
N TYR A 36 -5.84 -4.14 -13.40
CA TYR A 36 -7.25 -3.88 -13.14
C TYR A 36 -8.15 -3.99 -14.38
N HIS A 37 -7.62 -3.93 -15.59
CA HIS A 37 -8.41 -4.04 -16.80
C HIS A 37 -8.38 -5.48 -17.34
N PHE A 38 -9.54 -6.15 -17.35
CA PHE A 38 -9.66 -7.59 -17.62
C PHE A 38 -8.98 -8.02 -18.93
N GLU A 39 -9.25 -7.32 -20.02
CA GLU A 39 -8.67 -7.63 -21.34
C GLU A 39 -7.18 -7.25 -21.47
N SER A 40 -6.63 -6.47 -20.56
CA SER A 40 -5.21 -6.08 -20.58
C SER A 40 -4.32 -6.98 -19.72
N ARG A 41 -4.89 -7.81 -18.86
CA ARG A 41 -4.14 -8.66 -17.90
C ARG A 41 -3.12 -9.60 -18.54
N ASN A 42 -3.46 -10.13 -19.71
CA ASN A 42 -2.60 -11.08 -20.42
C ASN A 42 -1.82 -10.42 -21.56
N ARG A 43 -1.84 -9.09 -21.64
CA ARG A 43 -1.09 -8.33 -22.64
C ARG A 43 0.15 -7.71 -22.05
N LYS A 44 1.22 -7.67 -22.81
CA LYS A 44 2.40 -6.87 -22.47
C LYS A 44 2.08 -5.40 -22.71
N VAL A 45 1.87 -4.63 -21.64
CA VAL A 45 1.59 -3.19 -21.74
C VAL A 45 2.89 -2.41 -21.60
N THR A 46 3.30 -1.73 -22.66
CA THR A 46 4.52 -0.92 -22.69
C THR A 46 4.17 0.54 -22.41
N PRO A 47 4.72 1.15 -21.36
CA PRO A 47 4.56 2.57 -21.10
C PRO A 47 5.49 3.41 -21.97
N LEU A 48 4.94 4.37 -22.72
CA LEU A 48 5.65 5.33 -23.57
C LEU A 48 5.44 6.76 -23.05
N LEU A 49 6.53 7.42 -22.72
CA LEU A 49 6.54 8.84 -22.37
C LEU A 49 6.99 9.67 -23.56
N VAL A 50 6.07 10.45 -24.12
CA VAL A 50 6.35 11.33 -25.26
C VAL A 50 6.63 12.76 -24.77
N VAL A 51 7.89 13.19 -24.89
CA VAL A 51 8.32 14.54 -24.46
C VAL A 51 8.39 15.46 -25.69
N THR A 52 7.32 16.23 -25.91
CA THR A 52 7.06 16.89 -27.21
C THR A 52 8.00 18.04 -27.54
N ARG A 53 8.71 18.62 -26.56
CA ARG A 53 9.68 19.72 -26.78
C ARG A 53 11.14 19.23 -26.83
N MET A 54 11.37 17.93 -26.69
CA MET A 54 12.66 17.30 -26.97
C MET A 54 12.74 16.89 -28.43
N LYS A 55 13.96 16.63 -28.91
CA LYS A 55 14.24 16.15 -30.27
C LYS A 55 15.23 14.98 -30.23
N HIS A 56 15.12 14.11 -31.22
CA HIS A 56 16.04 12.99 -31.44
C HIS A 56 16.24 12.13 -30.17
N THR A 57 15.16 11.90 -29.42
CA THR A 57 15.20 11.14 -28.19
C THR A 57 14.43 9.85 -28.34
N LEU A 58 15.12 8.73 -28.14
CA LEU A 58 14.55 7.40 -28.00
C LEU A 58 15.43 6.61 -27.04
N GLU A 59 14.99 6.47 -25.80
CA GLU A 59 15.75 5.82 -24.73
C GLU A 59 14.85 5.05 -23.77
N SER A 60 15.37 3.99 -23.15
CA SER A 60 14.65 3.27 -22.08
C SER A 60 15.07 3.79 -20.72
N ARG A 61 14.09 4.07 -19.87
CA ARG A 61 14.26 4.39 -18.43
C ARG A 61 13.50 3.38 -17.60
N GLY A 62 14.17 2.33 -17.17
CA GLY A 62 13.53 1.18 -16.55
C GLY A 62 12.60 0.48 -17.52
N SER A 63 11.32 0.35 -17.16
CA SER A 63 10.28 -0.24 -18.04
C SER A 63 9.66 0.77 -19.02
N VAL A 64 10.00 2.05 -18.93
CA VAL A 64 9.39 3.12 -19.72
C VAL A 64 10.23 3.45 -20.94
N LEU A 65 9.62 3.46 -22.11
CA LEU A 65 10.22 3.97 -23.33
C LEU A 65 9.96 5.48 -23.42
N VAL A 66 11.03 6.26 -23.39
CA VAL A 66 10.97 7.72 -23.53
C VAL A 66 11.28 8.10 -24.96
N THR A 67 10.40 8.90 -25.58
CA THR A 67 10.56 9.32 -26.95
C THR A 67 10.22 10.80 -27.14
N SER A 68 10.83 11.42 -28.14
CA SER A 68 10.41 12.73 -28.65
C SER A 68 9.38 12.58 -29.78
N GLY A 69 8.71 13.67 -30.14
CA GLY A 69 7.68 13.62 -31.18
C GLY A 69 8.19 13.16 -32.56
N ASP A 70 9.42 13.52 -32.90
CA ASP A 70 10.08 13.15 -34.17
C ASP A 70 10.51 11.66 -34.20
N CYS A 71 10.75 11.04 -33.06
CA CYS A 71 11.07 9.61 -32.96
C CYS A 71 9.84 8.73 -32.60
N LEU A 72 8.65 9.30 -32.47
CA LEU A 72 7.45 8.59 -32.01
C LEU A 72 7.09 7.40 -32.93
N GLN A 73 7.19 7.56 -34.23
CA GLN A 73 6.89 6.49 -35.17
C GLN A 73 7.80 5.27 -34.96
N GLU A 74 9.09 5.50 -34.78
CA GLU A 74 10.05 4.44 -34.49
C GLU A 74 9.72 3.72 -33.17
N ALA A 75 9.44 4.49 -32.11
CA ALA A 75 9.04 3.97 -30.80
C ALA A 75 7.78 3.11 -30.88
N LEU A 76 6.78 3.51 -31.68
CA LEU A 76 5.55 2.75 -31.87
C LEU A 76 5.77 1.45 -32.63
N LEU A 77 6.57 1.50 -33.70
CA LEU A 77 6.93 0.31 -34.50
C LEU A 77 7.72 -0.69 -33.64
N ASP A 78 8.64 -0.20 -32.81
CA ASP A 78 9.41 -1.06 -31.92
C ASP A 78 8.52 -1.75 -30.86
N THR A 79 7.55 -1.01 -30.33
CA THR A 79 6.59 -1.56 -29.34
C THR A 79 5.71 -2.68 -29.91
N LEU A 80 5.41 -2.66 -31.22
CA LEU A 80 4.50 -3.62 -31.87
C LEU A 80 5.21 -4.65 -32.74
N ARG A 81 6.54 -4.70 -32.75
CA ARG A 81 7.32 -5.55 -33.67
C ARG A 81 6.95 -7.04 -33.64
N GLU A 82 6.53 -7.52 -32.49
CA GLU A 82 6.31 -8.96 -32.25
C GLU A 82 4.86 -9.41 -32.51
N ASP A 83 3.90 -8.47 -32.60
CA ASP A 83 2.49 -8.81 -32.76
C ASP A 83 1.73 -7.75 -33.58
N THR A 84 1.39 -8.14 -34.84
CA THR A 84 0.56 -7.34 -35.76
C THR A 84 -0.90 -7.79 -35.80
N THR A 85 -1.30 -8.73 -34.96
CA THR A 85 -2.65 -9.29 -34.97
C THR A 85 -3.66 -8.22 -34.47
N ALA A 86 -4.68 -8.00 -35.31
CA ALA A 86 -5.72 -7.04 -34.97
C ALA A 86 -6.48 -7.42 -33.67
N CYS A 87 -6.74 -6.44 -32.85
CA CYS A 87 -7.54 -6.58 -31.65
C CYS A 87 -8.91 -5.94 -31.87
N ASP A 88 -9.97 -6.52 -31.28
CA ASP A 88 -11.26 -5.87 -31.18
C ASP A 88 -11.19 -4.74 -30.14
N ALA A 89 -11.00 -3.51 -30.62
CA ALA A 89 -10.90 -2.34 -29.78
C ALA A 89 -12.21 -2.03 -29.02
N ALA A 90 -13.37 -2.36 -29.60
CA ALA A 90 -14.67 -2.14 -28.95
C ALA A 90 -14.86 -3.11 -27.78
N ALA A 91 -14.53 -4.38 -27.96
CA ALA A 91 -14.53 -5.37 -26.89
C ALA A 91 -13.55 -4.98 -25.77
N TRP A 92 -12.36 -4.52 -26.13
CA TRP A 92 -11.38 -4.04 -25.15
C TRP A 92 -11.87 -2.81 -24.37
N MET A 93 -12.44 -1.81 -25.05
CA MET A 93 -12.96 -0.60 -24.38
C MET A 93 -14.17 -0.88 -23.49
N SER A 94 -15.00 -1.87 -23.80
CA SER A 94 -16.15 -2.30 -23.01
C SER A 94 -15.81 -3.34 -21.93
N SER A 95 -14.54 -3.73 -21.86
CA SER A 95 -14.07 -4.70 -20.88
C SER A 95 -14.18 -4.18 -19.46
N ARG A 96 -14.36 -5.10 -18.53
CA ARG A 96 -14.50 -4.75 -17.10
C ARG A 96 -13.21 -4.18 -16.56
N TYR A 97 -13.34 -3.06 -15.85
CA TYR A 97 -12.30 -2.53 -14.99
C TYR A 97 -12.60 -2.96 -13.56
N GLU A 98 -11.73 -3.78 -13.01
CA GLU A 98 -11.89 -4.40 -11.68
C GLU A 98 -10.80 -3.85 -10.75
N PRO A 99 -10.95 -2.61 -10.25
CA PRO A 99 -10.01 -2.05 -9.31
C PRO A 99 -10.02 -2.88 -8.03
N LEU A 100 -8.94 -2.81 -7.26
CA LEU A 100 -8.94 -3.32 -5.90
C LEU A 100 -10.13 -2.73 -5.14
N PRO A 101 -10.85 -3.53 -4.35
CA PRO A 101 -11.88 -3.00 -3.50
C PRO A 101 -11.30 -1.87 -2.65
N THR A 102 -12.05 -0.82 -2.49
CA THR A 102 -11.62 0.28 -1.61
C THR A 102 -11.32 -0.27 -0.22
N ILE A 103 -10.46 0.42 0.52
CA ILE A 103 -10.16 0.04 1.92
C ILE A 103 -11.45 -0.11 2.74
N VAL A 104 -12.46 0.72 2.43
CA VAL A 104 -13.79 0.68 3.08
C VAL A 104 -14.55 -0.60 2.73
N GLU A 105 -14.63 -0.95 1.45
CA GLU A 105 -15.27 -2.20 1.01
C GLU A 105 -14.56 -3.43 1.56
N THR A 106 -13.23 -3.40 1.58
CA THR A 106 -12.41 -4.45 2.19
C THR A 106 -12.74 -4.60 3.67
N ALA A 107 -12.75 -3.50 4.42
CA ALA A 107 -13.11 -3.52 5.82
C ALA A 107 -14.53 -4.06 6.05
N GLN A 108 -15.51 -3.64 5.25
CA GLN A 108 -16.88 -4.13 5.34
C GLN A 108 -16.99 -5.64 5.04
N ARG A 109 -16.29 -6.15 4.02
CA ARG A 109 -16.26 -7.59 3.69
C ARG A 109 -15.62 -8.41 4.80
N ILE A 110 -14.51 -7.92 5.34
CA ILE A 110 -13.86 -8.51 6.51
C ILE A 110 -14.87 -8.68 7.66
N MET A 111 -15.63 -7.64 7.98
CA MET A 111 -16.64 -7.69 9.07
C MET A 111 -17.79 -8.65 8.80
N ARG A 112 -18.22 -8.75 7.54
CA ARG A 112 -19.29 -9.68 7.14
C ARG A 112 -18.82 -11.13 7.05
N LYS A 113 -17.53 -11.41 7.33
CA LYS A 113 -16.89 -12.72 7.13
C LYS A 113 -17.04 -13.24 5.71
N GLU A 114 -17.21 -12.33 4.75
CA GLU A 114 -17.24 -12.66 3.34
C GLU A 114 -15.80 -12.98 2.89
N ALA A 115 -15.67 -14.00 2.04
CA ALA A 115 -14.40 -14.27 1.38
C ALA A 115 -13.94 -12.99 0.67
N LEU A 116 -12.73 -12.54 0.99
CA LEU A 116 -12.13 -11.44 0.26
C LEU A 116 -12.00 -11.87 -1.21
N PRO A 117 -12.34 -11.00 -2.16
CA PRO A 117 -12.17 -11.35 -3.57
C PRO A 117 -10.74 -11.85 -3.74
N HIS A 118 -10.59 -12.92 -4.50
CA HIS A 118 -9.27 -13.41 -4.89
C HIS A 118 -8.56 -12.30 -5.68
N ILE A 119 -7.85 -11.45 -4.96
CA ILE A 119 -7.16 -10.30 -5.53
C ILE A 119 -5.89 -10.89 -6.11
N ARG A 120 -5.88 -11.20 -7.41
CA ARG A 120 -4.66 -11.65 -8.11
C ARG A 120 -3.50 -10.70 -7.90
N SER A 121 -3.76 -9.41 -7.74
CA SER A 121 -2.75 -8.42 -7.39
C SER A 121 -2.26 -8.56 -5.93
N ALA A 122 -3.06 -9.12 -5.01
CA ALA A 122 -2.60 -9.43 -3.67
C ALA A 122 -1.61 -10.61 -3.71
N ASP A 123 -1.85 -11.61 -4.56
CA ASP A 123 -0.90 -12.71 -4.77
C ASP A 123 0.38 -12.19 -5.45
N SER A 124 0.27 -11.34 -6.47
CA SER A 124 1.42 -10.73 -7.15
C SER A 124 2.19 -9.76 -6.24
N ALA A 125 1.52 -9.10 -5.31
CA ALA A 125 2.15 -8.25 -4.29
C ALA A 125 2.74 -9.04 -3.10
N GLY A 126 2.58 -10.36 -3.07
CA GLY A 126 3.10 -11.20 -1.99
C GLY A 126 2.34 -11.06 -0.66
N ILE A 127 1.11 -10.55 -0.67
CA ILE A 127 0.31 -10.33 0.55
C ILE A 127 0.04 -11.63 1.32
N PRO A 128 -0.35 -12.77 0.68
CA PRO A 128 -0.55 -14.02 1.41
C PRO A 128 0.72 -14.51 2.11
N GLN A 129 1.88 -14.40 1.44
CA GLN A 129 3.17 -14.77 2.01
C GLN A 129 3.55 -13.86 3.17
N ALA A 130 3.28 -12.56 3.05
CA ALA A 130 3.51 -11.60 4.13
C ALA A 130 2.62 -11.90 5.34
N LEU A 131 1.33 -12.20 5.15
CA LEU A 131 0.41 -12.59 6.22
C LEU A 131 0.89 -13.87 6.92
N GLN A 132 1.30 -14.88 6.17
CA GLN A 132 1.84 -16.11 6.72
C GLN A 132 3.10 -15.86 7.56
N CYS A 133 4.01 -15.01 7.08
CA CYS A 133 5.19 -14.60 7.81
C CYS A 133 4.83 -13.88 9.12
N LEU A 134 3.93 -12.91 9.08
CA LEU A 134 3.48 -12.14 10.25
C LEU A 134 2.78 -13.05 11.28
N THR A 135 1.96 -13.99 10.84
CA THR A 135 1.34 -15.00 11.72
C THR A 135 2.39 -15.90 12.38
N GLY A 136 3.44 -16.27 11.63
CA GLY A 136 4.58 -17.01 12.17
C GLY A 136 5.34 -16.21 13.24
N ILE A 137 5.55 -14.90 13.02
CA ILE A 137 6.18 -13.99 13.99
C ILE A 137 5.33 -13.90 15.27
N ALA A 138 4.01 -13.73 15.16
CA ALA A 138 3.11 -13.67 16.31
C ALA A 138 3.13 -14.98 17.11
N THR A 139 3.06 -16.12 16.42
CA THR A 139 3.14 -17.45 17.05
C THR A 139 4.47 -17.65 17.79
N TYR A 140 5.58 -17.22 17.18
CA TYR A 140 6.89 -17.28 17.82
C TYR A 140 6.96 -16.36 19.04
N ALA A 141 6.51 -15.10 18.91
CA ALA A 141 6.48 -14.13 20.00
C ALA A 141 5.67 -14.65 21.19
N HIS A 142 4.48 -15.19 20.94
CA HIS A 142 3.62 -15.79 21.95
C HIS A 142 4.31 -16.98 22.66
N LYS A 143 4.81 -17.97 21.91
CA LYS A 143 5.46 -19.16 22.48
C LYS A 143 6.71 -18.87 23.29
N LYS A 144 7.44 -17.82 22.94
CA LYS A 144 8.72 -17.46 23.56
C LYS A 144 8.64 -16.32 24.55
N GLY A 145 7.47 -15.70 24.73
CA GLY A 145 7.33 -14.51 25.58
C GLY A 145 8.23 -13.39 25.11
N LYS A 146 8.20 -13.04 23.80
CA LYS A 146 9.08 -12.04 23.20
C LYS A 146 8.32 -10.86 22.64
N HIS A 147 8.95 -9.69 22.67
CA HIS A 147 8.52 -8.52 21.93
C HIS A 147 9.22 -8.50 20.58
N MET A 148 8.43 -8.35 19.52
CA MET A 148 8.92 -8.38 18.14
C MET A 148 8.55 -7.10 17.42
N LEU A 149 9.52 -6.55 16.69
CA LEU A 149 9.33 -5.41 15.79
C LEU A 149 9.46 -5.91 14.35
N ALA A 150 8.45 -5.67 13.55
CA ALA A 150 8.43 -6.04 12.14
C ALA A 150 8.17 -4.81 11.26
N PHE A 151 8.81 -4.72 10.12
CA PHE A 151 8.60 -3.67 9.13
C PHE A 151 8.07 -4.27 7.83
N VAL A 152 7.06 -3.63 7.28
CA VAL A 152 6.59 -3.88 5.92
C VAL A 152 6.78 -2.61 5.12
N THR A 153 7.65 -2.67 4.14
CA THR A 153 7.93 -1.55 3.23
C THR A 153 7.31 -1.81 1.86
N GLY A 154 7.02 -0.75 1.14
CA GLY A 154 6.54 -0.86 -0.23
C GLY A 154 6.07 0.47 -0.79
N VAL A 155 6.02 0.54 -2.12
CA VAL A 155 5.57 1.72 -2.85
C VAL A 155 4.10 2.08 -2.53
N PRO A 156 3.66 3.31 -2.79
CA PRO A 156 2.25 3.66 -2.71
C PRO A 156 1.39 2.72 -3.56
N GLY A 157 0.26 2.27 -3.02
CA GLY A 157 -0.63 1.32 -3.71
C GLY A 157 -0.24 -0.15 -3.62
N ALA A 158 0.88 -0.52 -2.99
CA ALA A 158 1.31 -1.92 -2.83
C ALA A 158 0.46 -2.76 -1.85
N GLY A 159 -0.65 -2.23 -1.33
CA GLY A 159 -1.55 -2.97 -0.45
C GLY A 159 -1.15 -3.03 1.02
N LYS A 160 -0.21 -2.20 1.50
CA LYS A 160 0.25 -2.20 2.90
C LYS A 160 -0.89 -2.02 3.91
N THR A 161 -1.74 -1.02 3.70
CA THR A 161 -2.91 -0.76 4.56
C THR A 161 -3.87 -1.94 4.58
N TYR A 162 -4.10 -2.57 3.41
CA TYR A 162 -4.89 -3.79 3.29
C TYR A 162 -4.29 -4.94 4.11
N LEU A 163 -2.98 -5.19 3.96
CA LEU A 163 -2.24 -6.21 4.72
C LEU A 163 -2.39 -6.00 6.24
N GLY A 164 -2.20 -4.76 6.70
CA GLY A 164 -2.31 -4.42 8.11
C GLY A 164 -3.70 -4.64 8.69
N LEU A 165 -4.74 -4.23 7.97
CA LEU A 165 -6.14 -4.44 8.37
C LEU A 165 -6.50 -5.93 8.41
N GLN A 166 -6.11 -6.68 7.39
CA GLN A 166 -6.35 -8.12 7.33
C GLN A 166 -5.62 -8.86 8.46
N TYR A 167 -4.36 -8.50 8.73
CA TYR A 167 -3.59 -9.11 9.81
C TYR A 167 -4.23 -8.88 11.19
N VAL A 168 -4.67 -7.65 11.49
CA VAL A 168 -5.38 -7.33 12.74
C VAL A 168 -6.65 -8.15 12.85
N TYR A 169 -7.43 -8.24 11.77
CA TYR A 169 -8.69 -8.97 11.76
C TYR A 169 -8.50 -10.48 11.95
N GLU A 170 -7.59 -11.10 11.20
CA GLU A 170 -7.29 -12.53 11.32
C GLU A 170 -6.79 -12.89 12.71
N SER A 171 -5.92 -12.05 13.27
CA SER A 171 -5.39 -12.22 14.62
C SER A 171 -6.48 -12.17 15.70
N PHE A 172 -7.48 -11.29 15.51
CA PHE A 172 -8.63 -11.19 16.40
C PHE A 172 -9.56 -12.41 16.31
N GLN A 173 -9.70 -13.01 15.12
CA GLN A 173 -10.55 -14.20 14.92
C GLN A 173 -9.90 -15.50 15.41
N ALA A 174 -8.57 -15.60 15.29
CA ALA A 174 -7.83 -16.82 15.56
C ALA A 174 -7.82 -17.23 17.05
N GLU A 175 -7.68 -16.26 17.93
CA GLU A 175 -7.64 -16.51 19.39
C GLU A 175 -8.41 -15.41 20.14
N LYS A 176 -9.45 -15.79 20.88
CA LYS A 176 -10.26 -14.85 21.70
C LYS A 176 -9.46 -14.07 22.75
N GLN A 177 -8.24 -14.48 23.03
CA GLN A 177 -7.34 -13.85 24.02
C GLN A 177 -6.29 -12.92 23.38
N VAL A 178 -6.18 -12.88 22.05
CA VAL A 178 -5.25 -11.98 21.36
C VAL A 178 -5.95 -10.68 21.04
N HIS A 179 -5.49 -9.62 21.67
CA HIS A 179 -5.98 -8.28 21.40
C HIS A 179 -5.12 -7.63 20.31
N SER A 180 -5.73 -7.26 19.19
CA SER A 180 -5.06 -6.61 18.07
C SER A 180 -5.66 -5.22 17.79
N VAL A 181 -4.81 -4.28 17.33
CA VAL A 181 -5.23 -2.94 16.99
C VAL A 181 -4.48 -2.39 15.77
N TYR A 182 -5.20 -1.68 14.93
CA TYR A 182 -4.66 -0.90 13.83
C TYR A 182 -4.66 0.57 14.19
N LEU A 183 -3.48 1.18 14.23
CA LEU A 183 -3.26 2.57 14.57
C LEU A 183 -2.87 3.37 13.33
N SER A 184 -3.57 4.45 13.05
CA SER A 184 -3.23 5.36 11.96
C SER A 184 -3.29 6.81 12.43
N GLY A 185 -2.31 7.61 12.00
CA GLY A 185 -2.28 9.06 12.19
C GLY A 185 -3.23 9.80 11.23
N ASN A 186 -3.84 9.11 10.28
CA ASN A 186 -4.81 9.67 9.34
C ASN A 186 -6.23 9.67 9.94
N GLY A 187 -6.57 10.69 10.70
CA GLY A 187 -7.86 10.82 11.37
C GLY A 187 -9.10 10.63 10.48
N PRO A 188 -9.18 11.21 9.25
CA PRO A 188 -10.23 10.92 8.28
C PRO A 188 -10.36 9.43 7.95
N LEU A 189 -9.24 8.75 7.66
CA LEU A 189 -9.22 7.31 7.38
C LEU A 189 -9.75 6.50 8.57
N VAL A 190 -9.30 6.82 9.78
CA VAL A 190 -9.78 6.17 11.02
C VAL A 190 -11.28 6.30 11.19
N LYS A 191 -11.84 7.50 10.95
CA LYS A 191 -13.29 7.74 11.05
C LYS A 191 -14.09 6.90 10.05
N VAL A 192 -13.62 6.88 8.79
CA VAL A 192 -14.27 6.11 7.72
C VAL A 192 -14.21 4.62 8.02
N LEU A 193 -13.05 4.09 8.40
CA LEU A 193 -12.87 2.68 8.75
C LEU A 193 -13.70 2.29 9.99
N SER A 194 -13.68 3.09 11.05
CA SER A 194 -14.47 2.83 12.25
C SER A 194 -15.97 2.81 11.96
N SER A 195 -16.44 3.71 11.09
CA SER A 195 -17.85 3.73 10.64
C SER A 195 -18.18 2.50 9.79
N ALA A 196 -17.31 2.12 8.86
CA ALA A 196 -17.51 0.97 7.97
C ALA A 196 -17.48 -0.37 8.73
N LEU A 197 -16.66 -0.47 9.76
CA LEU A 197 -16.51 -1.65 10.61
C LEU A 197 -17.59 -1.73 11.71
N GLY A 198 -18.39 -0.69 11.90
CA GLY A 198 -19.39 -0.62 12.98
C GLY A 198 -18.77 -0.76 14.38
N SER A 199 -17.47 -0.59 14.51
CA SER A 199 -16.72 -0.81 15.75
C SER A 199 -15.45 0.04 15.78
N HIS A 200 -15.20 0.66 16.91
CA HIS A 200 -13.93 1.35 17.20
C HIS A 200 -12.87 0.42 17.83
N VAL A 201 -13.15 -0.89 17.89
CA VAL A 201 -12.29 -1.84 18.64
C VAL A 201 -10.98 -2.10 17.91
N PHE A 202 -11.01 -2.21 16.58
CA PHE A 202 -9.85 -2.62 15.79
C PHE A 202 -9.03 -1.47 15.20
N VAL A 203 -9.67 -0.34 14.90
CA VAL A 203 -9.03 0.81 14.27
C VAL A 203 -9.14 1.99 15.20
N LYS A 204 -7.99 2.55 15.57
CA LYS A 204 -7.93 3.69 16.47
C LYS A 204 -7.04 4.79 15.91
N ASP A 205 -7.37 6.01 16.31
CA ASP A 205 -6.53 7.19 16.06
C ASP A 205 -5.25 7.10 16.91
N LEU A 206 -4.12 7.11 16.22
CA LEU A 206 -2.80 6.99 16.84
C LEU A 206 -2.57 8.06 17.91
N HIS A 207 -2.88 9.32 17.58
CA HIS A 207 -2.62 10.42 18.50
C HIS A 207 -3.51 10.38 19.74
N LYS A 208 -4.77 9.95 19.58
CA LYS A 208 -5.66 9.75 20.74
C LYS A 208 -5.18 8.61 21.64
N GLN A 209 -4.73 7.50 21.02
CA GLN A 209 -4.22 6.37 21.77
C GLN A 209 -2.94 6.73 22.53
N ILE A 210 -2.08 7.54 21.93
CA ILE A 210 -0.88 8.08 22.57
C ILE A 210 -1.27 9.01 23.73
N ASP A 211 -2.22 9.94 23.53
CA ASP A 211 -2.68 10.85 24.58
C ASP A 211 -3.29 10.08 25.77
N GLU A 212 -4.07 9.04 25.50
CA GLU A 212 -4.62 8.15 26.53
C GLU A 212 -3.51 7.42 27.29
N PHE A 213 -2.54 6.87 26.57
CA PHE A 213 -1.39 6.21 27.18
C PHE A 213 -0.61 7.15 28.10
N VAL A 214 -0.41 8.38 27.64
CA VAL A 214 0.31 9.42 28.39
C VAL A 214 -0.43 9.80 29.68
N ARG A 215 -1.75 10.03 29.59
CA ARG A 215 -2.57 10.49 30.71
C ARG A 215 -2.80 9.43 31.78
N TYR A 216 -3.00 8.19 31.34
CA TYR A 216 -3.42 7.08 32.21
C TYR A 216 -2.29 6.08 32.51
N GLN A 217 -1.03 6.40 32.14
CA GLN A 217 0.14 5.54 32.33
C GLN A 217 -0.09 4.09 31.84
N ALA A 218 -0.78 3.95 30.72
CA ALA A 218 -1.04 2.68 30.04
C ALA A 218 -1.71 1.58 30.89
N LYS A 219 -2.50 1.91 31.89
CA LYS A 219 -3.17 0.89 32.71
C LYS A 219 -4.09 -0.04 31.90
N ASP A 220 -4.58 0.43 30.75
CA ASP A 220 -5.57 -0.28 29.93
C ASP A 220 -5.05 -0.67 28.53
N PHE A 221 -3.73 -0.67 28.30
CA PHE A 221 -3.17 -1.10 27.03
C PHE A 221 -2.85 -2.60 27.07
N HIS A 222 -3.69 -3.41 26.41
CA HIS A 222 -3.62 -4.86 26.45
C HIS A 222 -3.43 -5.50 25.06
N GLN A 223 -2.95 -4.73 24.06
CA GLN A 223 -2.84 -5.20 22.69
C GLN A 223 -1.55 -5.97 22.47
N ASN A 224 -1.68 -7.25 22.13
CA ASN A 224 -0.55 -8.12 21.77
C ASN A 224 -0.04 -7.88 20.35
N ILE A 225 -0.93 -7.41 19.45
CA ILE A 225 -0.60 -7.10 18.06
C ILE A 225 -0.99 -5.67 17.77
N ILE A 226 -0.01 -4.87 17.39
CA ILE A 226 -0.16 -3.47 17.06
C ILE A 226 0.33 -3.26 15.64
N VAL A 227 -0.54 -2.76 14.78
CA VAL A 227 -0.18 -2.31 13.44
C VAL A 227 -0.13 -0.79 13.44
N PHE A 228 1.04 -0.25 13.14
CA PHE A 228 1.28 1.18 13.02
C PHE A 228 1.40 1.56 11.55
N ASP A 229 0.38 2.22 11.02
CA ASP A 229 0.30 2.64 9.62
C ASP A 229 1.04 3.97 9.39
N GLU A 230 1.63 4.08 8.19
CA GLU A 230 2.40 5.26 7.78
C GLU A 230 3.52 5.63 8.75
N GLY A 231 4.28 4.63 9.22
CA GLY A 231 5.31 4.82 10.23
C GLY A 231 6.37 5.87 9.91
N GLN A 232 6.61 6.16 8.61
CA GLN A 232 7.51 7.23 8.16
C GLN A 232 6.98 8.64 8.50
N ARG A 233 5.69 8.77 8.85
CA ARG A 233 5.08 10.05 9.27
C ARG A 233 5.04 10.23 10.77
N ALA A 234 5.66 9.30 11.53
CA ALA A 234 5.76 9.40 12.98
C ALA A 234 6.36 10.74 13.40
N TRP A 235 5.81 11.33 14.44
CA TRP A 235 6.26 12.63 14.92
C TRP A 235 7.64 12.53 15.58
N THR A 236 8.49 13.48 15.21
CA THR A 236 9.81 13.64 15.84
C THR A 236 9.68 14.10 17.30
N GLN A 237 10.76 13.99 18.05
CA GLN A 237 10.83 14.45 19.43
C GLN A 237 10.43 15.92 19.59
N GLU A 238 10.87 16.79 18.67
CA GLU A 238 10.56 18.22 18.70
C GLU A 238 9.04 18.47 18.55
N ARG A 239 8.41 17.75 17.62
CA ARG A 239 6.97 17.86 17.39
C ARG A 239 6.16 17.29 18.56
N MET A 240 6.64 16.21 19.17
CA MET A 240 6.03 15.65 20.37
C MET A 240 6.13 16.61 21.58
N ALA A 241 7.28 17.25 21.76
CA ALA A 241 7.49 18.23 22.84
C ALA A 241 6.59 19.47 22.72
N GLN A 242 6.30 19.92 21.50
CA GLN A 242 5.37 21.04 21.23
C GLN A 242 3.93 20.69 21.65
N ARG A 243 3.50 19.44 21.43
CA ARG A 243 2.14 18.99 21.74
C ARG A 243 1.96 18.61 23.21
N THR A 244 2.96 17.97 23.77
CA THR A 244 2.94 17.49 25.16
C THR A 244 4.20 18.00 25.88
N PRO A 245 4.13 19.20 26.51
CA PRO A 245 5.28 19.78 27.20
C PRO A 245 5.87 18.81 28.24
N GLY A 246 7.19 18.70 28.26
CA GLY A 246 7.92 17.81 29.17
C GLY A 246 8.24 16.41 28.63
N ARG A 247 7.81 16.06 27.44
CA ARG A 247 8.19 14.80 26.77
C ARG A 247 9.42 15.00 25.90
N GLN A 248 10.38 14.09 26.10
CA GLN A 248 11.65 14.05 25.36
C GLN A 248 11.81 12.77 24.54
N CYS A 249 10.72 12.26 23.95
CA CYS A 249 10.76 11.08 23.07
C CYS A 249 9.95 11.31 21.80
N SER A 250 10.34 10.65 20.72
CA SER A 250 9.58 10.61 19.48
C SER A 250 8.34 9.72 19.61
N GLU A 251 7.43 9.81 18.64
CA GLU A 251 6.26 8.96 18.57
C GLU A 251 6.65 7.48 18.37
N ALA A 252 7.69 7.20 17.59
CA ALA A 252 8.21 5.85 17.40
C ALA A 252 8.80 5.26 18.70
N GLU A 253 9.59 6.04 19.44
CA GLU A 253 10.11 5.61 20.75
C GLU A 253 8.99 5.33 21.75
N LEU A 254 7.94 6.16 21.73
CA LEU A 254 6.79 5.95 22.57
C LEU A 254 6.04 4.67 22.22
N MET A 255 5.90 4.37 20.93
CA MET A 255 5.30 3.11 20.47
C MET A 255 6.10 1.90 20.94
N LEU A 256 7.44 1.96 20.94
CA LEU A 256 8.28 0.90 21.49
C LEU A 256 8.08 0.76 23.01
N GLN A 257 8.06 1.86 23.76
CA GLN A 257 7.79 1.83 25.21
C GLN A 257 6.42 1.24 25.54
N LEU A 258 5.40 1.48 24.70
CA LEU A 258 4.08 0.86 24.82
C LEU A 258 4.13 -0.67 24.73
N THR A 259 4.96 -1.20 23.82
CA THR A 259 5.08 -2.63 23.62
C THR A 259 5.88 -3.33 24.72
N GLU A 260 6.83 -2.63 25.33
CA GLU A 260 7.72 -3.21 26.36
C GLU A 260 7.08 -3.31 27.75
N ALA A 261 6.15 -2.39 28.05
CA ALA A 261 5.86 -2.07 29.43
C ALA A 261 5.04 -3.10 30.22
N ARG A 262 4.23 -4.01 29.59
CA ARG A 262 3.24 -4.77 30.40
C ARG A 262 2.78 -6.12 29.89
N LEU A 263 3.12 -6.53 28.67
CA LEU A 263 2.65 -7.81 28.14
C LEU A 263 3.79 -8.83 28.12
N PRO A 264 3.49 -10.11 28.35
CA PRO A 264 4.50 -11.16 28.23
C PRO A 264 5.04 -11.31 26.79
N TRP A 265 4.27 -10.85 25.81
CA TRP A 265 4.65 -10.82 24.39
C TRP A 265 3.88 -9.76 23.62
N CYS A 266 4.49 -9.21 22.60
CA CYS A 266 3.87 -8.25 21.69
C CYS A 266 4.51 -8.29 20.31
N VAL A 267 3.74 -7.99 19.28
CA VAL A 267 4.22 -7.71 17.92
C VAL A 267 3.84 -6.31 17.52
N LEU A 268 4.82 -5.46 17.26
CA LEU A 268 4.65 -4.15 16.64
C LEU A 268 4.98 -4.28 15.15
N LEU A 269 3.98 -4.20 14.30
CA LEU A 269 4.12 -4.14 12.85
C LEU A 269 4.06 -2.69 12.39
N VAL A 270 5.11 -2.21 11.75
CA VAL A 270 5.19 -0.85 11.20
C VAL A 270 5.09 -0.91 9.68
N LEU A 271 4.09 -0.25 9.12
CA LEU A 271 3.91 -0.12 7.68
C LEU A 271 4.57 1.17 7.19
N ILE A 272 5.49 1.06 6.24
CA ILE A 272 6.29 2.18 5.73
C ILE A 272 6.05 2.37 4.24
N GLY A 273 5.63 3.57 3.85
CA GLY A 273 5.50 3.99 2.46
C GLY A 273 6.82 4.57 1.95
N GLU A 274 7.37 4.02 0.88
CA GLU A 274 8.54 4.59 0.20
C GLU A 274 8.11 5.69 -0.78
N GLY A 275 8.88 6.78 -0.86
CA GLY A 275 8.73 7.82 -1.88
C GLY A 275 7.61 8.85 -1.62
N GLN A 276 7.16 9.02 -0.39
CA GLN A 276 6.30 10.13 0.04
C GLN A 276 7.07 11.01 1.03
N GLU A 277 7.95 11.85 0.49
CA GLU A 277 8.53 12.98 1.22
C GLU A 277 7.74 14.26 0.97
#